data_dde224acff01868818b7eccff3031bb5
#
_entry.id   dde224acff01868818b7eccff3031bb5
#
_cell.length_a   1.000
_cell.length_b   1.000
_cell.length_c   1.000
_cell.angle_alpha   90.00
_cell.angle_beta   90.00
_cell.angle_gamma   90.00
#
_symmetry.space_group_name_H-M   'P 1'
#
loop_
_entity.id
_entity.type
_entity.pdbx_description
1 polymer ?
#
loop_
_entity_poly.entity_id
_entity_poly.type
_entity_poly.pdbx_seq_one_letter_code
_entity_poly.pdbx_strand_id
1 'polypeptide(L)'
;MQRKDSKNMIVLIGILLLVGFASLMVGSEFISPMDMVRWLFNRDAGNEEYLNALILSEIRAPRLVLAVLIGFALGLSGAAVQGLLQNGLAEPSILGAANSAALGAVVAIYIGLTGTLSFAVPLMASAGALVSVILLFTLAGQRGDTLRLILAGFAISAFAGSGISLTLNLSDNYFAALEITYWLLGSLENRSWSHVGLALPLIFVGCGLMLSGGKKLDALILGEDTAFSLGANIFQIRGQLAVGMALAIGGAVAVAGVIGFVGLVAPHIMRPFFGYMPSRAIRAILRYARFPMS
;
A
#
# COMPACT_ATOMS: atom_id res chain seq x y z
N MET A 1 29.48 9.93 -1.74
CA MET A 1 28.19 9.34 -2.04
C MET A 1 27.15 9.61 -0.94
N GLN A 2 27.43 9.35 0.33
CA GLN A 2 26.51 9.56 1.48
C GLN A 2 25.93 10.99 1.62
N ARG A 3 26.72 12.04 1.33
CA ARG A 3 26.29 13.45 1.50
C ARG A 3 25.29 13.91 0.44
N LYS A 4 25.31 13.30 -0.76
CA LYS A 4 24.36 13.59 -1.85
C LYS A 4 23.00 12.92 -1.60
N ASP A 5 23.04 11.70 -1.08
CA ASP A 5 21.82 10.94 -0.74
C ASP A 5 21.04 11.64 0.40
N SER A 6 21.75 12.23 1.38
CA SER A 6 21.14 13.01 2.46
C SER A 6 20.46 14.29 1.98
N LYS A 7 21.07 15.03 1.05
CA LYS A 7 20.45 16.24 0.48
C LYS A 7 19.19 15.92 -0.30
N ASN A 8 19.24 14.87 -1.14
CA ASN A 8 18.07 14.44 -1.91
C ASN A 8 16.91 14.03 -1.01
N MET A 9 17.19 13.35 0.10
CA MET A 9 16.17 12.96 1.08
C MET A 9 15.52 14.18 1.74
N ILE A 10 16.32 15.17 2.17
CA ILE A 10 15.79 16.40 2.77
C ILE A 10 14.86 17.12 1.80
N VAL A 11 15.26 17.20 0.53
CA VAL A 11 14.41 17.80 -0.53
C VAL A 11 13.10 17.05 -0.70
N LEU A 12 13.15 15.71 -0.76
CA LEU A 12 11.94 14.89 -0.92
C LEU A 12 11.00 14.98 0.28
N ILE A 13 11.55 14.99 1.51
CA ILE A 13 10.75 15.22 2.73
C ILE A 13 10.16 16.62 2.71
N GLY A 14 10.93 17.64 2.30
CA GLY A 14 10.44 19.00 2.15
C GLY A 14 9.27 19.09 1.17
N ILE A 15 9.38 18.44 0.01
CA ILE A 15 8.30 18.35 -0.98
C ILE A 15 7.08 17.64 -0.38
N LEU A 16 7.27 16.51 0.29
CA LEU A 16 6.17 15.76 0.91
C LEU A 16 5.42 16.61 1.95
N LEU A 17 6.16 17.32 2.81
CA LEU A 17 5.58 18.21 3.81
C LEU A 17 4.84 19.39 3.16
N LEU A 18 5.41 19.96 2.10
CA LEU A 18 4.78 21.07 1.37
C LEU A 18 3.49 20.62 0.67
N VAL A 19 3.52 19.48 -0.02
CA VAL A 19 2.34 18.90 -0.67
C VAL A 19 1.30 18.50 0.37
N GLY A 20 1.71 17.90 1.48
CA GLY A 20 0.83 17.53 2.58
C GLY A 20 0.15 18.76 3.19
N PHE A 21 0.92 19.82 3.45
CA PHE A 21 0.39 21.10 3.94
C PHE A 21 -0.59 21.72 2.94
N ALA A 22 -0.22 21.79 1.67
CA ALA A 22 -1.11 22.28 0.61
C ALA A 22 -2.40 21.45 0.52
N SER A 23 -2.32 20.13 0.65
CA SER A 23 -3.49 19.23 0.65
C SER A 23 -4.44 19.48 1.84
N LEU A 24 -3.92 19.93 2.98
CA LEU A 24 -4.76 20.31 4.12
C LEU A 24 -5.48 21.65 3.90
N MET A 25 -4.88 22.56 3.12
CA MET A 25 -5.46 23.89 2.85
C MET A 25 -6.47 23.88 1.70
N VAL A 26 -6.19 23.12 0.65
CA VAL A 26 -6.96 23.09 -0.59
C VAL A 26 -8.04 22.02 -0.51
N GLY A 27 -9.29 22.39 -0.77
CA GLY A 27 -10.45 21.49 -0.80
C GLY A 27 -11.68 22.25 -1.30
N SER A 28 -12.88 21.75 -1.03
CA SER A 28 -14.15 22.45 -1.32
C SER A 28 -14.20 23.84 -0.67
N GLU A 29 -13.68 23.93 0.55
CA GLU A 29 -13.47 25.18 1.28
C GLU A 29 -11.96 25.43 1.44
N PHE A 30 -11.51 26.66 1.21
CA PHE A 30 -10.14 27.07 1.45
C PHE A 30 -9.94 27.38 2.92
N ILE A 31 -9.09 26.63 3.60
CA ILE A 31 -8.75 26.86 5.00
C ILE A 31 -7.43 27.61 5.06
N SER A 32 -7.44 28.79 5.69
CA SER A 32 -6.23 29.63 5.76
C SER A 32 -5.17 29.00 6.69
N PRO A 33 -3.87 29.29 6.47
CA PRO A 33 -2.82 28.86 7.40
C PRO A 33 -3.06 29.38 8.82
N MET A 34 -3.69 30.54 8.95
CA MET A 34 -3.99 31.16 10.26
C MET A 34 -5.06 30.36 11.00
N ASP A 35 -6.09 29.85 10.30
CA ASP A 35 -7.12 28.99 10.91
C ASP A 35 -6.52 27.67 11.39
N MET A 36 -5.54 27.17 10.66
CA MET A 36 -4.79 25.98 11.04
C MET A 36 -3.95 26.19 12.32
N VAL A 37 -3.30 27.35 12.43
CA VAL A 37 -2.55 27.74 13.64
C VAL A 37 -3.50 27.96 14.81
N ARG A 38 -4.63 28.64 14.61
CA ARG A 38 -5.66 28.84 15.63
C ARG A 38 -6.24 27.51 16.11
N TRP A 39 -6.51 26.56 15.20
CA TRP A 39 -6.96 25.22 15.57
C TRP A 39 -5.96 24.49 16.48
N LEU A 40 -4.65 24.63 16.23
CA LEU A 40 -3.62 23.98 17.05
C LEU A 40 -3.52 24.58 18.47
N PHE A 41 -3.76 25.88 18.62
CA PHE A 41 -3.50 26.62 19.86
C PHE A 41 -4.77 27.08 20.60
N ASN A 42 -5.92 27.17 19.95
CA ASN A 42 -7.13 27.72 20.55
C ASN A 42 -8.37 26.90 20.15
N ARG A 43 -8.88 26.11 21.09
CA ARG A 43 -10.06 25.25 20.87
C ARG A 43 -11.40 25.94 21.08
N ASP A 44 -11.42 27.21 21.56
CA ASP A 44 -12.63 27.96 21.90
C ASP A 44 -13.00 28.98 20.78
N ALA A 45 -12.83 28.60 19.54
CA ALA A 45 -13.08 29.45 18.38
C ALA A 45 -14.59 29.52 18.04
N GLY A 46 -15.01 30.62 17.41
CA GLY A 46 -16.39 30.83 16.95
C GLY A 46 -16.89 29.77 15.97
N ASN A 47 -18.18 29.77 15.62
CA ASN A 47 -18.83 28.71 14.84
C ASN A 47 -18.12 28.36 13.52
N GLU A 48 -17.62 29.35 12.77
CA GLU A 48 -16.89 29.08 11.51
C GLU A 48 -15.51 28.45 11.75
N GLU A 49 -14.78 28.95 12.75
CA GLU A 49 -13.47 28.39 13.12
C GLU A 49 -13.60 26.96 13.66
N TYR A 50 -14.69 26.67 14.38
CA TYR A 50 -15.02 25.29 14.82
C TYR A 50 -15.28 24.35 13.64
N LEU A 51 -16.05 24.79 12.63
CA LEU A 51 -16.31 24.00 11.43
C LEU A 51 -15.02 23.72 10.63
N ASN A 52 -14.16 24.73 10.46
CA ASN A 52 -12.87 24.57 9.81
C ASN A 52 -11.97 23.60 10.57
N ALA A 53 -11.97 23.66 11.90
CA ALA A 53 -11.24 22.72 12.76
C ALA A 53 -11.76 21.28 12.58
N LEU A 54 -13.07 21.09 12.52
CA LEU A 54 -13.69 19.79 12.31
C LEU A 54 -13.35 19.22 10.92
N ILE A 55 -13.41 20.03 9.87
CA ILE A 55 -13.02 19.62 8.52
C ILE A 55 -11.54 19.20 8.48
N LEU A 56 -10.66 19.95 9.14
CA LEU A 56 -9.24 19.60 9.21
C LEU A 56 -9.00 18.30 9.97
N SER A 57 -9.60 18.15 11.17
CA SER A 57 -9.31 17.03 12.05
C SER A 57 -9.99 15.72 11.61
N GLU A 58 -11.24 15.77 11.15
CA GLU A 58 -12.04 14.58 10.91
C GLU A 58 -12.12 14.16 9.45
N ILE A 59 -11.85 15.10 8.51
CA ILE A 59 -11.96 14.82 7.09
C ILE A 59 -10.58 14.86 6.40
N ARG A 60 -9.83 15.97 6.54
CA ARG A 60 -8.58 16.16 5.78
C ARG A 60 -7.39 15.44 6.39
N ALA A 61 -7.25 15.46 7.72
CA ALA A 61 -6.13 14.82 8.38
C ALA A 61 -6.12 13.29 8.20
N PRO A 62 -7.22 12.54 8.41
CA PRO A 62 -7.23 11.11 8.16
C PRO A 62 -6.93 10.77 6.69
N ARG A 63 -7.45 11.57 5.74
CA ARG A 63 -7.18 11.40 4.30
C ARG A 63 -5.69 11.57 4.00
N LEU A 64 -5.04 12.60 4.53
CA LEU A 64 -3.62 12.83 4.35
C LEU A 64 -2.78 11.70 4.94
N VAL A 65 -3.11 11.26 6.16
CA VAL A 65 -2.41 10.15 6.82
C VAL A 65 -2.55 8.87 5.98
N LEU A 66 -3.76 8.55 5.50
CA LEU A 66 -3.98 7.39 4.62
C LEU A 66 -3.22 7.53 3.30
N ALA A 67 -3.21 8.70 2.68
CA ALA A 67 -2.46 8.94 1.44
C ALA A 67 -0.97 8.64 1.62
N VAL A 68 -0.37 9.09 2.72
CA VAL A 68 1.04 8.82 3.04
C VAL A 68 1.27 7.33 3.33
N LEU A 69 0.43 6.71 4.16
CA LEU A 69 0.56 5.29 4.52
C LEU A 69 0.42 4.38 3.30
N ILE A 70 -0.60 4.61 2.48
CA ILE A 70 -0.88 3.81 1.28
C ILE A 70 0.18 4.05 0.22
N GLY A 71 0.56 5.30 -0.04
CA GLY A 71 1.63 5.62 -0.97
C GLY A 71 2.96 4.96 -0.57
N PHE A 72 3.28 4.95 0.73
CA PHE A 72 4.43 4.26 1.28
C PHE A 72 4.34 2.74 1.09
N ALA A 73 3.19 2.13 1.42
CA ALA A 73 2.93 0.70 1.29
C ALA A 73 3.07 0.23 -0.17
N LEU A 74 2.45 0.96 -1.11
CA LEU A 74 2.49 0.64 -2.54
C LEU A 74 3.89 0.84 -3.12
N GLY A 75 4.57 1.94 -2.78
CA GLY A 75 5.94 2.21 -3.24
C GLY A 75 6.94 1.16 -2.73
N LEU A 76 6.82 0.76 -1.46
CA LEU A 76 7.66 -0.28 -0.88
C LEU A 76 7.37 -1.65 -1.50
N SER A 77 6.08 -1.98 -1.70
CA SER A 77 5.66 -3.22 -2.36
C SER A 77 6.17 -3.28 -3.80
N GLY A 78 6.15 -2.14 -4.50
CA GLY A 78 6.73 -2.01 -5.83
C GLY A 78 8.23 -2.28 -5.84
N ALA A 79 8.99 -1.66 -4.94
CA ALA A 79 10.42 -1.91 -4.81
C ALA A 79 10.73 -3.38 -4.47
N ALA A 80 9.92 -4.00 -3.61
CA ALA A 80 10.06 -5.39 -3.22
C ALA A 80 9.79 -6.34 -4.40
N VAL A 81 8.69 -6.16 -5.15
CA VAL A 81 8.37 -7.02 -6.29
C VAL A 81 9.36 -6.84 -7.44
N GLN A 82 9.79 -5.61 -7.72
CA GLN A 82 10.81 -5.33 -8.75
C GLN A 82 12.15 -6.00 -8.42
N GLY A 83 12.54 -6.00 -7.15
CA GLY A 83 13.74 -6.72 -6.69
C GLY A 83 13.55 -8.23 -6.70
N LEU A 84 12.39 -8.73 -6.31
CA LEU A 84 12.06 -10.15 -6.26
C LEU A 84 12.04 -10.79 -7.67
N LEU A 85 11.43 -10.10 -8.64
CA LEU A 85 11.30 -10.58 -10.02
C LEU A 85 12.46 -10.13 -10.92
N GLN A 86 13.43 -9.39 -10.38
CA GLN A 86 14.56 -8.79 -11.12
C GLN A 86 14.08 -8.02 -12.36
N ASN A 87 12.89 -7.43 -12.27
CA ASN A 87 12.26 -6.69 -13.35
C ASN A 87 11.79 -5.32 -12.85
N GLY A 88 12.42 -4.26 -13.37
CA GLY A 88 12.11 -2.88 -13.00
C GLY A 88 10.73 -2.38 -13.40
N LEU A 89 10.01 -3.13 -14.22
CA LEU A 89 8.64 -2.85 -14.67
C LEU A 89 7.61 -3.73 -13.97
N ALA A 90 8.03 -4.53 -12.97
CA ALA A 90 7.09 -5.34 -12.20
C ALA A 90 6.21 -4.45 -11.30
N GLU A 91 4.92 -4.72 -11.33
CA GLU A 91 3.92 -4.10 -10.47
C GLU A 91 3.45 -5.08 -9.39
N PRO A 92 3.17 -4.64 -8.15
CA PRO A 92 2.72 -5.52 -7.07
C PRO A 92 1.47 -6.33 -7.37
N SER A 93 0.59 -5.82 -8.24
CA SER A 93 -0.64 -6.51 -8.70
C SER A 93 -0.37 -7.84 -9.40
N ILE A 94 0.83 -8.02 -10.01
CA ILE A 94 1.22 -9.25 -10.72
C ILE A 94 1.17 -10.48 -9.80
N LEU A 95 1.40 -10.31 -8.49
CA LEU A 95 1.35 -11.42 -7.53
C LEU A 95 -0.07 -11.79 -7.06
N GLY A 96 -1.09 -11.11 -7.57
CA GLY A 96 -2.49 -11.42 -7.33
C GLY A 96 -3.09 -10.82 -6.05
N ALA A 97 -2.29 -10.23 -5.16
CA ALA A 97 -2.76 -9.76 -3.86
C ALA A 97 -3.81 -8.64 -3.96
N ALA A 98 -3.61 -7.66 -4.86
CA ALA A 98 -4.53 -6.54 -5.03
C ALA A 98 -5.90 -6.99 -5.57
N ASN A 99 -5.91 -7.82 -6.63
CA ASN A 99 -7.15 -8.32 -7.23
C ASN A 99 -7.90 -9.27 -6.29
N SER A 100 -7.18 -10.09 -5.53
CA SER A 100 -7.80 -10.98 -4.54
C SER A 100 -8.35 -10.22 -3.34
N ALA A 101 -7.70 -9.13 -2.91
CA ALA A 101 -8.25 -8.21 -1.93
C ALA A 101 -9.53 -7.56 -2.45
N ALA A 102 -9.50 -7.10 -3.71
CA ALA A 102 -10.68 -6.52 -4.36
C ALA A 102 -11.84 -7.52 -4.44
N LEU A 103 -11.57 -8.77 -4.83
CA LEU A 103 -12.60 -9.83 -4.85
C LEU A 103 -13.20 -10.04 -3.47
N GLY A 104 -12.37 -10.11 -2.41
CA GLY A 104 -12.85 -10.24 -1.04
C GLY A 104 -13.79 -9.11 -0.63
N ALA A 105 -13.42 -7.86 -0.95
CA ALA A 105 -14.26 -6.69 -0.70
C ALA A 105 -15.59 -6.74 -1.48
N VAL A 106 -15.51 -7.07 -2.76
CA VAL A 106 -16.70 -7.17 -3.65
C VAL A 106 -17.66 -8.24 -3.15
N VAL A 107 -17.16 -9.40 -2.73
CA VAL A 107 -17.99 -10.45 -2.13
C VAL A 107 -18.66 -9.94 -0.86
N ALA A 108 -17.94 -9.21 0.03
CA ALA A 108 -18.53 -8.66 1.25
C ALA A 108 -19.68 -7.68 0.95
N ILE A 109 -19.55 -6.83 -0.07
CA ILE A 109 -20.59 -5.90 -0.50
C ILE A 109 -21.77 -6.68 -1.10
N TYR A 110 -21.49 -7.63 -2.00
CA TYR A 110 -22.50 -8.42 -2.70
C TYR A 110 -23.43 -9.19 -1.76
N ILE A 111 -22.87 -9.86 -0.75
CA ILE A 111 -23.66 -10.63 0.24
C ILE A 111 -24.24 -9.75 1.36
N GLY A 112 -24.07 -8.44 1.29
CA GLY A 112 -24.68 -7.48 2.22
C GLY A 112 -24.06 -7.49 3.63
N LEU A 113 -22.84 -7.99 3.81
CA LEU A 113 -22.14 -7.99 5.12
C LEU A 113 -21.89 -6.57 5.65
N THR A 114 -21.86 -5.56 4.78
CA THR A 114 -21.72 -4.15 5.13
C THR A 114 -22.81 -3.66 6.06
N GLY A 115 -24.02 -4.22 5.95
CA GLY A 115 -25.17 -3.87 6.80
C GLY A 115 -25.09 -4.44 8.23
N THR A 116 -24.28 -5.49 8.44
CA THR A 116 -24.16 -6.16 9.74
C THR A 116 -22.83 -5.87 10.45
N LEU A 117 -21.77 -5.69 9.71
CA LEU A 117 -20.41 -5.49 10.19
C LEU A 117 -19.76 -4.32 9.46
N SER A 118 -19.57 -3.20 10.12
CA SER A 118 -18.95 -1.99 9.56
C SER A 118 -17.53 -2.24 8.99
N PHE A 119 -16.86 -3.30 9.44
CA PHE A 119 -15.50 -3.67 9.01
C PHE A 119 -15.46 -4.89 8.09
N ALA A 120 -16.62 -5.34 7.54
CA ALA A 120 -16.68 -6.52 6.69
C ALA A 120 -15.81 -6.36 5.43
N VAL A 121 -15.90 -5.23 4.74
CA VAL A 121 -15.12 -4.96 3.53
C VAL A 121 -13.62 -4.99 3.80
N PRO A 122 -13.08 -4.25 4.80
CA PRO A 122 -11.67 -4.34 5.16
C PRO A 122 -11.20 -5.74 5.54
N LEU A 123 -11.99 -6.48 6.31
CA LEU A 123 -11.62 -7.83 6.74
C LEU A 123 -11.59 -8.81 5.57
N MET A 124 -12.60 -8.79 4.71
CA MET A 124 -12.69 -9.67 3.55
C MET A 124 -11.62 -9.32 2.50
N ALA A 125 -11.32 -8.03 2.31
CA ALA A 125 -10.22 -7.62 1.44
C ALA A 125 -8.85 -8.13 1.95
N SER A 126 -8.59 -7.98 3.24
CA SER A 126 -7.35 -8.47 3.85
C SER A 126 -7.26 -10.00 3.79
N ALA A 127 -8.38 -10.70 4.04
CA ALA A 127 -8.45 -12.15 3.91
C ALA A 127 -8.17 -12.60 2.46
N GLY A 128 -8.76 -11.94 1.47
CA GLY A 128 -8.52 -12.19 0.04
C GLY A 128 -7.05 -12.04 -0.33
N ALA A 129 -6.39 -10.97 0.15
CA ALA A 129 -4.96 -10.76 -0.05
C ALA A 129 -4.11 -11.88 0.57
N LEU A 130 -4.42 -12.36 1.78
CA LEU A 130 -3.70 -13.45 2.44
C LEU A 130 -3.94 -14.79 1.74
N VAL A 131 -5.17 -15.06 1.32
CA VAL A 131 -5.50 -16.28 0.55
C VAL A 131 -4.71 -16.31 -0.76
N SER A 132 -4.53 -15.16 -1.43
CA SER A 132 -3.72 -15.10 -2.65
C SER A 132 -2.27 -15.56 -2.42
N VAL A 133 -1.67 -15.26 -1.27
CA VAL A 133 -0.31 -15.72 -0.95
C VAL A 133 -0.26 -17.24 -0.76
N ILE A 134 -1.25 -17.80 -0.07
CA ILE A 134 -1.35 -19.25 0.09
C ILE A 134 -1.46 -19.93 -1.28
N LEU A 135 -2.36 -19.43 -2.14
CA LEU A 135 -2.53 -19.90 -3.51
C LEU A 135 -1.25 -19.74 -4.34
N LEU A 136 -0.56 -18.59 -4.21
CA LEU A 136 0.68 -18.32 -4.93
C LEU A 136 1.74 -19.39 -4.64
N PHE A 137 1.96 -19.75 -3.37
CA PHE A 137 2.96 -20.74 -3.00
C PHE A 137 2.52 -22.17 -3.25
N THR A 138 1.23 -22.46 -3.21
CA THR A 138 0.72 -23.80 -3.59
C THR A 138 0.87 -24.03 -5.09
N LEU A 139 0.60 -23.03 -5.93
CA LEU A 139 0.72 -23.11 -7.38
C LEU A 139 2.18 -23.04 -7.87
N ALA A 140 2.98 -22.13 -7.31
CA ALA A 140 4.38 -21.99 -7.71
C ALA A 140 5.27 -23.13 -7.17
N GLY A 141 4.87 -23.75 -6.04
CA GLY A 141 5.65 -24.79 -5.37
C GLY A 141 6.85 -24.24 -4.59
N GLN A 142 7.45 -25.06 -3.74
CA GLN A 142 8.55 -24.65 -2.85
C GLN A 142 9.87 -24.34 -3.60
N ARG A 143 10.09 -24.98 -4.75
CA ARG A 143 11.26 -24.78 -5.62
C ARG A 143 10.90 -24.02 -6.90
N GLY A 144 9.74 -23.33 -6.91
CA GLY A 144 9.29 -22.56 -8.06
C GLY A 144 10.30 -21.46 -8.40
N ASP A 145 10.69 -21.40 -9.67
CA ASP A 145 11.49 -20.30 -10.21
C ASP A 145 10.65 -19.00 -10.33
N THR A 146 11.32 -17.91 -10.68
CA THR A 146 10.66 -16.61 -10.86
C THR A 146 9.52 -16.66 -11.87
N LEU A 147 9.66 -17.47 -12.96
CA LEU A 147 8.63 -17.61 -13.97
C LEU A 147 7.36 -18.27 -13.42
N ARG A 148 7.47 -19.32 -12.61
CA ARG A 148 6.32 -19.98 -11.98
C ARG A 148 5.59 -19.04 -11.01
N LEU A 149 6.32 -18.20 -10.27
CA LEU A 149 5.71 -17.18 -9.41
C LEU A 149 4.89 -16.17 -10.21
N ILE A 150 5.43 -15.70 -11.33
CA ILE A 150 4.73 -14.75 -12.22
C ILE A 150 3.48 -15.41 -12.81
N LEU A 151 3.59 -16.64 -13.33
CA LEU A 151 2.46 -17.35 -13.93
C LEU A 151 1.37 -17.66 -12.89
N ALA A 152 1.76 -18.10 -11.70
CA ALA A 152 0.82 -18.34 -10.59
C ALA A 152 0.11 -17.03 -10.18
N GLY A 153 0.85 -15.94 -10.00
CA GLY A 153 0.28 -14.63 -9.66
C GLY A 153 -0.67 -14.10 -10.74
N PHE A 154 -0.30 -14.26 -12.01
CA PHE A 154 -1.16 -13.89 -13.13
C PHE A 154 -2.47 -14.72 -13.15
N ALA A 155 -2.38 -16.03 -12.94
CA ALA A 155 -3.56 -16.90 -12.87
C ALA A 155 -4.48 -16.51 -11.71
N ILE A 156 -3.92 -16.20 -10.52
CA ILE A 156 -4.67 -15.72 -9.37
C ILE A 156 -5.35 -14.39 -9.68
N SER A 157 -4.61 -13.44 -10.30
CA SER A 157 -5.17 -12.15 -10.70
C SER A 157 -6.31 -12.29 -11.69
N ALA A 158 -6.16 -13.14 -12.70
CA ALA A 158 -7.19 -13.41 -13.71
C ALA A 158 -8.43 -14.06 -13.08
N PHE A 159 -8.22 -15.04 -12.20
CA PHE A 159 -9.33 -15.69 -11.46
C PHE A 159 -10.08 -14.69 -10.58
N ALA A 160 -9.36 -13.87 -9.82
CA ALA A 160 -9.98 -12.85 -8.98
C ALA A 160 -10.75 -11.80 -9.82
N GLY A 161 -10.18 -11.34 -10.94
CA GLY A 161 -10.84 -10.43 -11.87
C GLY A 161 -12.09 -11.03 -12.48
N SER A 162 -12.06 -12.29 -12.88
CA SER A 162 -13.24 -13.01 -13.36
C SER A 162 -14.31 -13.17 -12.27
N GLY A 163 -13.88 -13.43 -11.02
CA GLY A 163 -14.77 -13.48 -9.87
C GLY A 163 -15.48 -12.14 -9.60
N ILE A 164 -14.76 -11.02 -9.71
CA ILE A 164 -15.33 -9.68 -9.60
C ILE A 164 -16.38 -9.46 -10.69
N SER A 165 -16.04 -9.76 -11.94
CA SER A 165 -16.95 -9.62 -13.08
C SER A 165 -18.20 -10.49 -12.91
N LEU A 166 -18.03 -11.74 -12.45
CA LEU A 166 -19.14 -12.65 -12.17
C LEU A 166 -20.05 -12.09 -11.08
N THR A 167 -19.48 -11.59 -9.98
CA THR A 167 -20.25 -11.01 -8.87
C THR A 167 -21.07 -9.81 -9.33
N LEU A 168 -20.48 -8.93 -10.16
CA LEU A 168 -21.21 -7.79 -10.75
C LEU A 168 -22.37 -8.24 -11.64
N ASN A 169 -22.15 -9.27 -12.48
CA ASN A 169 -23.19 -9.78 -13.38
C ASN A 169 -24.31 -10.51 -12.65
N LEU A 170 -24.01 -11.14 -11.51
CA LEU A 170 -25.02 -11.83 -10.70
C LEU A 170 -25.74 -10.91 -9.72
N SER A 171 -25.37 -9.64 -9.65
CA SER A 171 -25.97 -8.69 -8.71
C SER A 171 -27.34 -8.23 -9.21
N ASP A 172 -28.41 -8.72 -8.61
CA ASP A 172 -29.77 -8.23 -8.85
C ASP A 172 -30.01 -6.85 -8.21
N ASN A 173 -29.13 -6.42 -7.31
CA ASN A 173 -29.23 -5.13 -6.64
C ASN A 173 -28.36 -4.09 -7.37
N TYR A 174 -29.04 -3.18 -8.11
CA TYR A 174 -28.40 -2.09 -8.82
C TYR A 174 -27.52 -1.20 -7.93
N PHE A 175 -27.95 -0.92 -6.69
CA PHE A 175 -27.19 -0.10 -5.75
C PHE A 175 -25.91 -0.80 -5.30
N ALA A 176 -25.95 -2.10 -5.04
CA ALA A 176 -24.77 -2.89 -4.72
C ALA A 176 -23.77 -2.93 -5.89
N ALA A 177 -24.24 -3.08 -7.12
CA ALA A 177 -23.39 -3.03 -8.30
C ALA A 177 -22.71 -1.66 -8.50
N LEU A 178 -23.44 -0.57 -8.25
CA LEU A 178 -22.86 0.78 -8.26
C LEU A 178 -21.83 0.97 -7.15
N GLU A 179 -22.14 0.56 -5.92
CA GLU A 179 -21.21 0.64 -4.79
C GLU A 179 -19.90 -0.11 -5.08
N ILE A 180 -19.99 -1.34 -5.60
CA ILE A 180 -18.84 -2.13 -6.03
C ILE A 180 -18.03 -1.38 -7.09
N THR A 181 -18.71 -0.81 -8.09
CA THR A 181 -18.04 -0.09 -9.18
C THR A 181 -17.28 1.13 -8.66
N TYR A 182 -17.90 1.96 -7.82
CA TYR A 182 -17.24 3.11 -7.20
C TYR A 182 -16.10 2.68 -6.29
N TRP A 183 -16.27 1.59 -5.53
CA TRP A 183 -15.24 1.08 -4.66
C TRP A 183 -14.00 0.59 -5.44
N LEU A 184 -14.22 -0.07 -6.60
CA LEU A 184 -13.14 -0.54 -7.47
C LEU A 184 -12.33 0.59 -8.12
N LEU A 185 -12.91 1.79 -8.30
CA LEU A 185 -12.19 2.95 -8.82
C LEU A 185 -11.10 3.45 -7.87
N GLY A 186 -11.19 3.09 -6.61
CA GLY A 186 -10.24 3.50 -5.58
C GLY A 186 -10.36 4.99 -5.22
N SER A 187 -10.56 5.28 -3.94
CA SER A 187 -10.68 6.66 -3.45
C SER A 187 -10.34 6.76 -1.97
N LEU A 188 -9.77 7.90 -1.59
CA LEU A 188 -9.58 8.30 -0.19
C LEU A 188 -10.70 9.23 0.30
N GLU A 189 -11.72 9.44 -0.51
CA GLU A 189 -12.88 10.25 -0.13
C GLU A 189 -13.67 9.57 0.99
N ASN A 190 -14.25 10.37 1.89
CA ASN A 190 -15.05 9.89 3.03
C ASN A 190 -14.31 8.89 3.95
N ARG A 191 -13.00 9.03 4.09
CA ARG A 191 -12.19 8.22 5.03
C ARG A 191 -11.97 8.97 6.34
N SER A 192 -12.10 8.22 7.45
CA SER A 192 -12.01 8.71 8.83
C SER A 192 -10.85 8.04 9.59
N TRP A 193 -10.63 8.44 10.83
CA TRP A 193 -9.63 7.84 11.72
C TRP A 193 -9.85 6.34 11.95
N SER A 194 -11.09 5.85 11.90
CA SER A 194 -11.36 4.40 11.98
C SER A 194 -10.73 3.62 10.83
N HIS A 195 -10.75 4.18 9.62
CA HIS A 195 -10.07 3.58 8.46
C HIS A 195 -8.54 3.61 8.62
N VAL A 196 -7.98 4.68 9.20
CA VAL A 196 -6.55 4.73 9.56
C VAL A 196 -6.21 3.63 10.55
N GLY A 197 -7.02 3.47 11.60
CA GLY A 197 -6.83 2.44 12.63
C GLY A 197 -6.87 1.01 12.08
N LEU A 198 -7.67 0.77 11.04
CA LEU A 198 -7.76 -0.53 10.36
C LEU A 198 -6.55 -0.80 9.42
N ALA A 199 -6.18 0.20 8.63
CA ALA A 199 -5.11 0.04 7.64
C ALA A 199 -3.72 0.01 8.29
N LEU A 200 -3.49 0.84 9.31
CA LEU A 200 -2.19 1.08 9.91
C LEU A 200 -1.50 -0.20 10.43
N PRO A 201 -2.15 -1.10 11.21
CA PRO A 201 -1.49 -2.31 11.70
C PRO A 201 -1.04 -3.23 10.56
N LEU A 202 -1.90 -3.44 9.55
CA LEU A 202 -1.62 -4.31 8.41
C LEU A 202 -0.48 -3.74 7.55
N ILE A 203 -0.54 -2.45 7.24
CA ILE A 203 0.50 -1.75 6.49
C ILE A 203 1.82 -1.77 7.27
N PHE A 204 1.78 -1.50 8.58
CA PHE A 204 2.98 -1.45 9.40
C PHE A 204 3.68 -2.81 9.49
N VAL A 205 2.94 -3.88 9.75
CA VAL A 205 3.47 -5.25 9.78
C VAL A 205 3.98 -5.66 8.40
N GLY A 206 3.20 -5.42 7.33
CA GLY A 206 3.58 -5.73 5.97
C GLY A 206 4.86 -5.01 5.53
N CYS A 207 4.96 -3.72 5.80
CA CYS A 207 6.15 -2.93 5.53
C CYS A 207 7.35 -3.40 6.37
N GLY A 208 7.14 -3.72 7.65
CA GLY A 208 8.18 -4.27 8.53
C GLY A 208 8.77 -5.58 7.99
N LEU A 209 7.93 -6.49 7.51
CA LEU A 209 8.37 -7.73 6.87
C LEU A 209 9.17 -7.46 5.60
N MET A 210 8.72 -6.56 4.73
CA MET A 210 9.46 -6.20 3.51
C MET A 210 10.81 -5.53 3.83
N LEU A 211 10.83 -4.63 4.78
CA LEU A 211 12.05 -3.92 5.21
C LEU A 211 13.09 -4.87 5.81
N SER A 212 12.68 -5.83 6.61
CA SER A 212 13.58 -6.83 7.20
C SER A 212 14.12 -7.81 6.14
N GLY A 213 13.35 -8.06 5.06
CA GLY A 213 13.76 -8.87 3.91
C GLY A 213 14.72 -8.17 2.95
N GLY A 214 14.81 -6.84 2.99
CA GLY A 214 15.52 -6.05 1.99
C GLY A 214 17.01 -6.37 1.82
N LYS A 215 17.72 -6.72 2.91
CA LYS A 215 19.13 -7.15 2.82
C LYS A 215 19.29 -8.49 2.09
N LYS A 216 18.31 -9.37 2.25
CA LYS A 216 18.30 -10.69 1.62
C LYS A 216 18.00 -10.59 0.12
N LEU A 217 17.24 -9.56 -0.29
CA LEU A 217 16.98 -9.24 -1.70
C LEU A 217 18.26 -8.89 -2.48
N ASP A 218 19.24 -8.24 -1.84
CA ASP A 218 20.50 -7.90 -2.51
C ASP A 218 21.27 -9.15 -2.97
N ALA A 219 21.13 -10.28 -2.26
CA ALA A 219 21.72 -11.55 -2.68
C ALA A 219 21.05 -12.10 -3.95
N LEU A 220 19.73 -11.92 -4.11
CA LEU A 220 19.00 -12.38 -5.29
C LEU A 220 19.40 -11.62 -6.58
N ILE A 221 19.90 -10.39 -6.47
CA ILE A 221 20.40 -9.63 -7.64
C ILE A 221 21.59 -10.33 -8.30
N LEU A 222 22.38 -11.06 -7.52
CA LEU A 222 23.53 -11.81 -8.03
C LEU A 222 23.14 -13.10 -8.76
N GLY A 223 21.85 -13.38 -8.85
CA GLY A 223 21.29 -14.60 -9.40
C GLY A 223 20.92 -15.63 -8.32
N GLU A 224 19.95 -16.49 -8.62
CA GLU A 224 19.42 -17.47 -7.65
C GLU A 224 20.49 -18.49 -7.21
N ASP A 225 21.29 -18.98 -8.15
CA ASP A 225 22.36 -19.96 -7.88
C ASP A 225 23.45 -19.37 -6.97
N THR A 226 23.83 -18.12 -7.21
CA THR A 226 24.79 -17.40 -6.39
C THR A 226 24.23 -17.12 -4.99
N ALA A 227 22.97 -16.69 -4.89
CA ALA A 227 22.30 -16.46 -3.61
C ALA A 227 22.22 -17.77 -2.79
N PHE A 228 21.88 -18.87 -3.43
CA PHE A 228 21.87 -20.19 -2.80
C PHE A 228 23.25 -20.62 -2.29
N SER A 229 24.28 -20.40 -3.10
CA SER A 229 25.69 -20.70 -2.72
C SER A 229 26.18 -19.86 -1.54
N LEU A 230 25.62 -18.64 -1.37
CA LEU A 230 25.86 -17.76 -0.22
C LEU A 230 25.00 -18.13 1.01
N GLY A 231 24.27 -19.24 0.97
CA GLY A 231 23.43 -19.73 2.07
C GLY A 231 22.08 -19.02 2.22
N ALA A 232 21.63 -18.27 1.21
CA ALA A 232 20.33 -17.61 1.25
C ALA A 232 19.20 -18.62 1.00
N ASN A 233 18.22 -18.68 1.90
CA ASN A 233 17.01 -19.45 1.68
C ASN A 233 16.01 -18.65 0.83
N ILE A 234 16.04 -18.89 -0.48
CA ILE A 234 15.23 -18.17 -1.47
C ILE A 234 13.73 -18.31 -1.19
N PHE A 235 13.27 -19.48 -0.78
CA PHE A 235 11.86 -19.73 -0.44
C PHE A 235 11.39 -18.85 0.72
N GLN A 236 12.21 -18.76 1.78
CA GLN A 236 11.88 -17.91 2.93
C GLN A 236 11.86 -16.41 2.55
N ILE A 237 12.80 -15.98 1.69
CA ILE A 237 12.85 -14.58 1.23
C ILE A 237 11.58 -14.25 0.43
N ARG A 238 11.22 -15.11 -0.52
CA ARG A 238 10.01 -14.95 -1.34
C ARG A 238 8.75 -14.96 -0.48
N GLY A 239 8.65 -15.91 0.46
CA GLY A 239 7.53 -16.02 1.38
C GLY A 239 7.37 -14.78 2.25
N GLN A 240 8.45 -14.32 2.86
CA GLN A 240 8.46 -13.13 3.71
C GLN A 240 8.02 -11.88 2.95
N LEU A 241 8.53 -11.69 1.72
CA LEU A 241 8.18 -10.54 0.90
C LEU A 241 6.73 -10.63 0.38
N ALA A 242 6.28 -11.80 -0.06
CA ALA A 242 4.91 -11.98 -0.55
C ALA A 242 3.88 -11.76 0.56
N VAL A 243 4.11 -12.28 1.77
CA VAL A 243 3.26 -12.02 2.94
C VAL A 243 3.29 -10.53 3.30
N GLY A 244 4.48 -9.92 3.31
CA GLY A 244 4.63 -8.48 3.58
C GLY A 244 3.86 -7.63 2.57
N MET A 245 3.98 -7.94 1.28
CA MET A 245 3.23 -7.26 0.22
C MET A 245 1.72 -7.48 0.36
N ALA A 246 1.27 -8.70 0.62
CA ALA A 246 -0.16 -9.00 0.77
C ALA A 246 -0.79 -8.24 1.95
N LEU A 247 -0.10 -8.16 3.09
CA LEU A 247 -0.57 -7.37 4.23
C LEU A 247 -0.61 -5.88 3.94
N ALA A 248 0.45 -5.33 3.32
CA ALA A 248 0.53 -3.91 3.02
C ALA A 248 -0.48 -3.49 1.94
N ILE A 249 -0.58 -4.26 0.85
CA ILE A 249 -1.53 -4.01 -0.25
C ILE A 249 -2.95 -4.32 0.21
N GLY A 250 -3.17 -5.43 0.90
CA GLY A 250 -4.48 -5.81 1.45
C GLY A 250 -5.02 -4.73 2.39
N GLY A 251 -4.18 -4.20 3.29
CA GLY A 251 -4.53 -3.09 4.17
C GLY A 251 -4.82 -1.79 3.41
N ALA A 252 -4.07 -1.50 2.34
CA ALA A 252 -4.31 -0.34 1.48
C ALA A 252 -5.63 -0.48 0.71
N VAL A 253 -5.82 -1.61 0.01
CA VAL A 253 -7.02 -1.91 -0.77
C VAL A 253 -8.26 -1.94 0.10
N ALA A 254 -8.16 -2.49 1.31
CA ALA A 254 -9.25 -2.59 2.28
C ALA A 254 -9.92 -1.24 2.60
N VAL A 255 -9.17 -0.16 2.59
CA VAL A 255 -9.69 1.18 2.97
C VAL A 255 -9.79 2.15 1.80
N ALA A 256 -9.03 1.95 0.73
CA ALA A 256 -8.97 2.89 -0.38
C ALA A 256 -9.47 2.32 -1.70
N GLY A 257 -9.81 1.02 -1.77
CA GLY A 257 -10.05 0.33 -3.03
C GLY A 257 -8.76 0.10 -3.82
N VAL A 258 -8.88 -0.26 -5.08
CA VAL A 258 -7.72 -0.61 -5.91
C VAL A 258 -7.03 0.66 -6.41
N ILE A 259 -5.78 0.86 -6.00
CA ILE A 259 -4.92 1.94 -6.50
C ILE A 259 -3.77 1.30 -7.27
N GLY A 260 -3.79 1.44 -8.59
CA GLY A 260 -2.74 0.97 -9.48
C GLY A 260 -1.65 2.00 -9.73
N PHE A 261 -0.61 1.59 -10.43
CA PHE A 261 0.46 2.41 -10.98
C PHE A 261 1.46 2.99 -9.98
N VAL A 262 1.06 3.32 -8.75
CA VAL A 262 1.93 3.90 -7.72
C VAL A 262 3.10 2.97 -7.41
N GLY A 263 2.84 1.67 -7.26
CA GLY A 263 3.87 0.66 -7.01
C GLY A 263 4.87 0.48 -8.15
N LEU A 264 4.46 0.74 -9.38
CA LEU A 264 5.35 0.72 -10.55
C LEU A 264 6.23 1.96 -10.61
N VAL A 265 5.61 3.13 -10.49
CA VAL A 265 6.23 4.42 -10.79
C VAL A 265 7.10 4.93 -9.65
N ALA A 266 6.65 4.79 -8.38
CA ALA A 266 7.36 5.32 -7.24
C ALA A 266 8.81 4.80 -7.12
N PRO A 267 9.09 3.48 -7.19
CA PRO A 267 10.46 2.99 -7.16
C PRO A 267 11.28 3.48 -8.37
N HIS A 268 10.66 3.60 -9.54
CA HIS A 268 11.33 4.06 -10.76
C HIS A 268 11.81 5.51 -10.63
N ILE A 269 10.95 6.41 -10.14
CA ILE A 269 11.31 7.82 -9.87
C ILE A 269 12.40 7.92 -8.81
N MET A 270 12.41 7.03 -7.81
CA MET A 270 13.35 7.08 -6.70
C MET A 270 14.75 6.56 -7.03
N ARG A 271 14.91 5.72 -8.07
CA ARG A 271 16.21 5.14 -8.48
C ARG A 271 17.32 6.17 -8.75
N PRO A 272 17.09 7.28 -9.47
CA PRO A 272 18.13 8.29 -9.69
C PRO A 272 18.65 8.93 -8.41
N PHE A 273 17.84 8.96 -7.35
CA PHE A 273 18.17 9.59 -6.07
C PHE A 273 18.91 8.66 -5.12
N PHE A 274 18.59 7.35 -5.13
CA PHE A 274 19.09 6.37 -4.14
C PHE A 274 19.86 5.20 -4.76
N GLY A 275 19.95 5.13 -6.08
CA GLY A 275 20.63 4.06 -6.82
C GLY A 275 19.73 2.83 -7.04
N TYR A 276 20.29 1.87 -7.79
CA TYR A 276 19.53 0.73 -8.31
C TYR A 276 19.42 -0.46 -7.33
N MET A 277 20.03 -0.41 -6.14
CA MET A 277 19.95 -1.51 -5.18
C MET A 277 18.63 -1.48 -4.40
N PRO A 278 17.81 -2.57 -4.44
CA PRO A 278 16.55 -2.65 -3.70
C PRO A 278 16.70 -2.36 -2.21
N SER A 279 17.76 -2.87 -1.57
CA SER A 279 18.03 -2.59 -0.16
C SER A 279 18.32 -1.12 0.13
N ARG A 280 18.81 -0.34 -0.84
CA ARG A 280 19.02 1.09 -0.67
C ARG A 280 17.72 1.86 -0.79
N ALA A 281 16.88 1.54 -1.77
CA ALA A 281 15.55 2.10 -1.90
C ALA A 281 14.70 1.79 -0.64
N ILE A 282 14.72 0.56 -0.18
CA ILE A 282 14.06 0.08 1.03
C ILE A 282 14.64 0.74 2.30
N ARG A 283 15.98 0.85 2.44
CA ARG A 283 16.66 1.40 3.63
C ARG A 283 16.75 2.91 3.68
N ALA A 284 16.65 3.60 2.55
CA ALA A 284 16.63 5.07 2.55
C ALA A 284 15.52 5.61 3.47
N ILE A 285 14.41 4.89 3.53
CA ILE A 285 13.26 5.21 4.37
C ILE A 285 13.54 4.96 5.87
N LEU A 286 14.29 3.91 6.23
CA LEU A 286 14.54 3.53 7.63
C LEU A 286 15.75 4.23 8.28
N ARG A 287 16.71 4.67 7.50
CA ARG A 287 17.98 5.21 8.06
C ARG A 287 17.77 6.54 8.78
N TYR A 288 16.68 7.24 8.51
CA TYR A 288 16.31 8.49 9.17
C TYR A 288 15.34 8.32 10.35
N ALA A 289 14.74 7.15 10.53
CA ALA A 289 14.02 6.84 11.77
C ALA A 289 14.97 6.59 12.98
N ARG A 290 16.25 6.39 12.73
CA ARG A 290 17.28 6.38 13.79
C ARG A 290 17.96 7.75 13.82
N PHE A 291 17.39 8.68 14.54
CA PHE A 291 18.13 9.83 15.06
C PHE A 291 19.32 9.30 15.87
N PRO A 292 20.54 9.81 15.68
CA PRO A 292 21.61 9.54 16.62
C PRO A 292 21.24 10.22 17.94
N MET A 293 20.87 9.42 18.94
CA MET A 293 21.05 9.84 20.32
C MET A 293 22.55 9.73 20.59
N SER A 294 23.21 10.83 20.53
CA SER A 294 24.51 11.10 21.16
C SER A 294 24.65 12.61 21.31
#